data_a1f4efa5a65ecc35dc1deb7fce3b6eaa
#
_entry.id   a1f4efa5a65ecc35dc1deb7fce3b6eaa
#
_cell.length_a   1.000
_cell.length_b   1.000
_cell.length_c   1.000
_cell.angle_alpha   90.00
_cell.angle_beta   90.00
_cell.angle_gamma   90.00
#
_symmetry.space_group_name_H-M   'P 1'
#
loop_
_entity.id
_entity.type
_entity.pdbx_description
1 polymer ?
#
loop_
_entity_poly.entity_id
_entity_poly.type
_entity_poly.pdbx_seq_one_letter_code
_entity_poly.pdbx_strand_id
1 'polypeptide(L)'
;MVRLSLFRLPTKLRRRVRRNRMATLIALVVLVGLLIFPFYSAYCVYKPSRYLINWLRRKYPDVLFEEPTDQKIIALSIDDAPSAHTDEIMQALEDNEAHATFFVIGSQVEGRQDKLVKLVAKGHELGNHAMHDEPSKSLSNKKLLEEVHTVKDMLTEAYAANGKILPNNYFRPGSGIFNRRMRDVLGNHGLRITLGSVYPHDPQIPYPETNAKHILSMAHPGAIIICHDRRPWTLPMLRIVLPELKRQGYRIVTITDLVKAVSSQDQRQQQPSTRATVS
;
A
#
# COMPACT_ATOMS: atom_id res chain seq x y z
N MET A 1 -46.25 -25.73 -6.78
CA MET A 1 -45.00 -26.51 -7.01
C MET A 1 -44.56 -26.28 -8.47
N VAL A 2 -43.59 -25.40 -8.68
CA VAL A 2 -43.02 -25.15 -10.03
C VAL A 2 -41.99 -26.24 -10.29
N ARG A 3 -42.28 -27.16 -11.21
CA ARG A 3 -41.32 -28.15 -11.70
C ARG A 3 -40.27 -27.41 -12.55
N LEU A 4 -39.08 -27.17 -12.03
CA LEU A 4 -37.90 -26.82 -12.83
C LEU A 4 -37.69 -27.94 -13.88
N SER A 5 -38.02 -27.67 -15.13
CA SER A 5 -37.67 -28.54 -16.25
C SER A 5 -36.15 -28.45 -16.48
N LEU A 6 -35.39 -29.31 -15.83
CA LEU A 6 -33.95 -29.47 -16.06
C LEU A 6 -33.70 -29.65 -17.56
N PHE A 7 -32.84 -28.82 -18.14
CA PHE A 7 -32.34 -28.88 -19.50
C PHE A 7 -32.10 -30.34 -19.94
N ARG A 8 -32.93 -30.84 -20.85
CA ARG A 8 -32.72 -32.18 -21.44
C ARG A 8 -31.56 -32.09 -22.43
N LEU A 9 -30.40 -32.53 -22.02
CA LEU A 9 -29.25 -32.69 -22.90
C LEU A 9 -29.63 -33.51 -24.16
N PRO A 10 -29.21 -33.10 -25.38
CA PRO A 10 -29.44 -33.83 -26.62
C PRO A 10 -28.99 -35.30 -26.49
N THR A 11 -29.79 -36.23 -27.04
CA THR A 11 -29.57 -37.69 -26.88
C THR A 11 -28.16 -38.14 -27.29
N LYS A 12 -27.57 -37.52 -28.32
CA LYS A 12 -26.15 -37.78 -28.73
C LYS A 12 -25.13 -37.41 -27.67
N LEU A 13 -25.33 -36.26 -26.98
CA LEU A 13 -24.46 -35.80 -25.90
C LEU A 13 -24.61 -36.72 -24.69
N ARG A 14 -25.81 -37.14 -24.35
CA ARG A 14 -26.11 -38.07 -23.24
C ARG A 14 -25.47 -39.45 -23.45
N ARG A 15 -25.41 -39.96 -24.69
CA ARG A 15 -24.70 -41.22 -25.00
C ARG A 15 -23.20 -41.07 -24.92
N ARG A 16 -22.64 -39.94 -25.35
CA ARG A 16 -21.20 -39.64 -25.27
C ARG A 16 -20.72 -39.48 -23.81
N VAL A 17 -21.51 -38.79 -22.98
CA VAL A 17 -21.25 -38.63 -21.52
C VAL A 17 -21.28 -40.00 -20.80
N ARG A 18 -22.24 -40.88 -21.13
CA ARG A 18 -22.30 -42.24 -20.54
C ARG A 18 -21.12 -43.12 -20.95
N ARG A 19 -20.62 -43.00 -22.19
CA ARG A 19 -19.51 -43.81 -22.72
C ARG A 19 -18.13 -43.40 -22.17
N ASN A 20 -17.95 -42.10 -21.83
CA ASN A 20 -16.71 -41.54 -21.34
C ASN A 20 -16.95 -40.66 -20.10
N ARG A 21 -17.44 -41.24 -19.01
CA ARG A 21 -17.76 -40.52 -17.77
C ARG A 21 -16.57 -39.73 -17.20
N MET A 22 -15.38 -40.33 -17.18
CA MET A 22 -14.16 -39.66 -16.69
C MET A 22 -13.78 -38.46 -17.55
N ALA A 23 -13.76 -38.60 -18.87
CA ALA A 23 -13.44 -37.49 -19.77
C ALA A 23 -14.47 -36.35 -19.65
N THR A 24 -15.76 -36.68 -19.45
CA THR A 24 -16.80 -35.68 -19.23
C THR A 24 -16.64 -34.98 -17.89
N LEU A 25 -16.29 -35.72 -16.85
CA LEU A 25 -16.00 -35.13 -15.50
C LEU A 25 -14.80 -34.17 -15.59
N ILE A 26 -13.72 -34.62 -16.21
CA ILE A 26 -12.53 -33.77 -16.41
C ILE A 26 -12.89 -32.51 -17.21
N ALA A 27 -13.60 -32.66 -18.32
CA ALA A 27 -14.04 -31.52 -19.13
C ALA A 27 -14.92 -30.53 -18.34
N LEU A 28 -15.82 -31.05 -17.49
CA LEU A 28 -16.65 -30.21 -16.61
C LEU A 28 -15.80 -29.46 -15.56
N VAL A 29 -14.87 -30.14 -14.91
CA VAL A 29 -13.95 -29.54 -13.93
C VAL A 29 -13.10 -28.44 -14.58
N VAL A 30 -12.56 -28.72 -15.78
CA VAL A 30 -11.80 -27.71 -16.55
C VAL A 30 -12.68 -26.53 -16.91
N LEU A 31 -13.90 -26.76 -17.39
CA LEU A 31 -14.83 -25.68 -17.73
C LEU A 31 -15.16 -24.81 -16.51
N VAL A 32 -15.49 -25.44 -15.40
CA VAL A 32 -15.77 -24.73 -14.13
C VAL A 32 -14.53 -23.96 -13.67
N GLY A 33 -13.34 -24.56 -13.75
CA GLY A 33 -12.07 -23.89 -13.44
C GLY A 33 -11.84 -22.65 -14.32
N LEU A 34 -12.08 -22.77 -15.64
CA LEU A 34 -11.95 -21.65 -16.58
C LEU A 34 -12.98 -20.54 -16.31
N LEU A 35 -14.18 -20.88 -15.84
CA LEU A 35 -15.20 -19.90 -15.46
C LEU A 35 -14.87 -19.19 -14.14
N ILE A 36 -14.31 -19.90 -13.16
CA ILE A 36 -13.98 -19.34 -11.84
C ILE A 36 -12.66 -18.55 -11.87
N PHE A 37 -11.70 -18.99 -12.68
CA PHE A 37 -10.34 -18.45 -12.70
C PHE A 37 -10.27 -16.92 -12.88
N PRO A 38 -10.99 -16.27 -13.80
CA PRO A 38 -10.94 -14.81 -13.96
C PRO A 38 -11.46 -14.08 -12.73
N PHE A 39 -12.52 -14.56 -12.09
CA PHE A 39 -13.06 -13.96 -10.86
C PHE A 39 -12.12 -14.13 -9.68
N TYR A 40 -11.51 -15.31 -9.54
CA TYR A 40 -10.51 -15.56 -8.53
C TYR A 40 -9.24 -14.71 -8.74
N SER A 41 -8.80 -14.55 -9.99
CA SER A 41 -7.68 -13.69 -10.33
C SER A 41 -7.96 -12.22 -10.00
N ALA A 42 -9.16 -11.72 -10.35
CA ALA A 42 -9.60 -10.38 -9.98
C ALA A 42 -9.64 -10.19 -8.44
N TYR A 43 -10.15 -11.20 -7.72
CA TYR A 43 -10.16 -11.18 -6.26
C TYR A 43 -8.73 -11.15 -5.67
N CYS A 44 -7.78 -11.90 -6.23
CA CYS A 44 -6.38 -11.88 -5.80
C CYS A 44 -5.69 -10.53 -6.04
N VAL A 45 -6.10 -9.81 -7.08
CA VAL A 45 -5.64 -8.42 -7.32
C VAL A 45 -6.28 -7.46 -6.33
N TYR A 46 -7.61 -7.59 -6.12
CA TYR A 46 -8.35 -6.77 -5.17
C TYR A 46 -7.88 -6.95 -3.72
N LYS A 47 -7.62 -8.20 -3.33
CA LYS A 47 -7.18 -8.55 -1.97
C LYS A 47 -6.00 -9.52 -2.03
N PRO A 48 -4.77 -9.01 -2.21
CA PRO A 48 -3.59 -9.85 -2.31
C PRO A 48 -3.35 -10.63 -1.02
N SER A 49 -3.06 -11.93 -1.19
CA SER A 49 -2.74 -12.78 -0.05
C SER A 49 -1.37 -12.44 0.53
N ARG A 50 -1.16 -12.71 1.82
CA ARG A 50 0.17 -12.55 2.46
C ARG A 50 1.25 -13.39 1.79
N TYR A 51 0.91 -14.53 1.20
CA TYR A 51 1.85 -15.33 0.41
C TYR A 51 2.35 -14.59 -0.83
N LEU A 52 1.45 -13.90 -1.54
CA LEU A 52 1.81 -13.07 -2.69
C LEU A 52 2.71 -11.90 -2.27
N ILE A 53 2.36 -11.18 -1.22
CA ILE A 53 3.17 -10.07 -0.69
C ILE A 53 4.56 -10.57 -0.26
N ASN A 54 4.64 -11.67 0.47
CA ASN A 54 5.91 -12.28 0.88
C ASN A 54 6.76 -12.73 -0.33
N TRP A 55 6.13 -13.26 -1.38
CA TRP A 55 6.82 -13.61 -2.62
C TRP A 55 7.37 -12.36 -3.33
N LEU A 56 6.58 -11.27 -3.42
CA LEU A 56 7.00 -10.00 -4.00
C LEU A 56 8.19 -9.40 -3.23
N ARG A 57 8.14 -9.40 -1.90
CA ARG A 57 9.24 -8.92 -1.05
C ARG A 57 10.55 -9.68 -1.29
N ARG A 58 10.47 -11.01 -1.39
CA ARG A 58 11.66 -11.85 -1.67
C ARG A 58 12.18 -11.63 -3.08
N LYS A 59 11.29 -11.42 -4.05
CA LYS A 59 11.64 -11.20 -5.45
C LYS A 59 12.20 -9.80 -5.71
N TYR A 60 11.76 -8.81 -4.95
CA TYR A 60 12.14 -7.40 -5.09
C TYR A 60 12.55 -6.82 -3.73
N PRO A 61 13.72 -7.22 -3.18
CA PRO A 61 14.14 -6.79 -1.83
C PRO A 61 14.46 -5.29 -1.73
N ASP A 62 14.72 -4.64 -2.85
CA ASP A 62 14.94 -3.20 -3.00
C ASP A 62 13.64 -2.39 -3.04
N VAL A 63 12.46 -3.04 -3.13
CA VAL A 63 11.14 -2.41 -3.09
C VAL A 63 10.50 -2.67 -1.74
N LEU A 64 10.01 -1.60 -1.10
CA LEU A 64 9.38 -1.69 0.20
C LEU A 64 7.87 -1.96 0.04
N PHE A 65 7.40 -3.13 0.49
CA PHE A 65 5.98 -3.51 0.51
C PHE A 65 5.42 -3.50 1.94
N GLU A 66 6.19 -3.98 2.90
CA GLU A 66 5.89 -4.05 4.32
C GLU A 66 7.19 -4.36 5.09
N GLU A 67 7.20 -4.16 6.39
CA GLU A 67 8.30 -4.57 7.28
C GLU A 67 7.78 -5.57 8.32
N PRO A 68 7.99 -6.90 8.17
CA PRO A 68 7.46 -7.89 9.07
C PRO A 68 7.98 -7.72 10.49
N THR A 69 7.07 -7.77 11.43
CA THR A 69 7.36 -7.68 12.87
C THR A 69 6.26 -8.37 13.67
N ASP A 70 6.55 -8.75 14.91
CA ASP A 70 5.56 -9.23 15.87
C ASP A 70 4.93 -8.09 16.69
N GLN A 71 5.49 -6.88 16.59
CA GLN A 71 4.94 -5.72 17.27
C GLN A 71 3.66 -5.25 16.57
N LYS A 72 2.65 -4.86 17.34
CA LYS A 72 1.43 -4.22 16.80
C LYS A 72 1.71 -2.78 16.34
N ILE A 73 2.48 -2.65 15.29
CA ILE A 73 2.83 -1.39 14.62
C ILE A 73 2.48 -1.51 13.15
N ILE A 74 1.91 -0.46 12.59
CA ILE A 74 1.46 -0.39 11.20
C ILE A 74 1.79 1.00 10.65
N ALA A 75 2.29 1.07 9.42
CA ALA A 75 2.50 2.36 8.77
C ALA A 75 1.27 2.75 7.95
N LEU A 76 0.91 4.03 8.04
CA LEU A 76 -0.08 4.63 7.16
C LEU A 76 0.61 5.54 6.16
N SER A 77 0.31 5.38 4.88
CA SER A 77 0.74 6.30 3.83
C SER A 77 -0.46 6.89 3.09
N ILE A 78 -0.32 8.15 2.71
CA ILE A 78 -1.37 8.95 2.06
C ILE A 78 -0.77 9.56 0.81
N ASP A 79 -1.21 9.09 -0.34
CA ASP A 79 -0.75 9.52 -1.65
C ASP A 79 -1.51 10.77 -2.12
N ASP A 80 -1.06 11.41 -3.17
CA ASP A 80 -1.67 12.58 -3.82
C ASP A 80 -1.73 13.85 -2.95
N ALA A 81 -0.86 13.98 -1.94
CA ALA A 81 -0.77 15.20 -1.12
C ALA A 81 0.04 16.31 -1.85
N PRO A 82 -0.17 17.61 -1.49
CA PRO A 82 -1.24 18.14 -0.66
C PRO A 82 -2.51 18.46 -1.46
N SER A 83 -3.67 18.39 -0.80
CA SER A 83 -4.96 18.74 -1.39
C SER A 83 -5.77 19.70 -0.50
N ALA A 84 -7.04 19.92 -0.88
CA ALA A 84 -7.98 20.65 -0.01
C ALA A 84 -8.28 19.89 1.29
N HIS A 85 -8.16 18.55 1.29
CA HIS A 85 -8.51 17.68 2.42
C HIS A 85 -7.35 17.43 3.39
N THR A 86 -6.11 17.83 3.06
CA THR A 86 -4.90 17.53 3.86
C THR A 86 -5.03 17.98 5.32
N ASP A 87 -5.57 19.19 5.57
CA ASP A 87 -5.70 19.73 6.93
C ASP A 87 -6.69 18.91 7.78
N GLU A 88 -7.82 18.50 7.20
CA GLU A 88 -8.83 17.68 7.88
C GLU A 88 -8.31 16.25 8.15
N ILE A 89 -7.56 15.70 7.21
CA ILE A 89 -6.90 14.38 7.38
C ILE A 89 -5.86 14.47 8.50
N MET A 90 -5.04 15.52 8.51
CA MET A 90 -4.04 15.76 9.55
C MET A 90 -4.69 15.85 10.93
N GLN A 91 -5.82 16.57 11.06
CA GLN A 91 -6.55 16.66 12.31
C GLN A 91 -7.08 15.29 12.77
N ALA A 92 -7.65 14.49 11.86
CA ALA A 92 -8.11 13.14 12.20
C ALA A 92 -6.96 12.21 12.66
N LEU A 93 -5.76 12.39 12.12
CA LEU A 93 -4.57 11.66 12.58
C LEU A 93 -4.16 12.11 13.99
N GLU A 94 -4.12 13.42 14.26
CA GLU A 94 -3.81 13.96 15.60
C GLU A 94 -4.81 13.47 16.67
N ASP A 95 -6.11 13.51 16.37
CA ASP A 95 -7.16 13.03 17.26
C ASP A 95 -7.00 11.55 17.67
N ASN A 96 -6.27 10.79 16.86
CA ASN A 96 -5.99 9.36 17.10
C ASN A 96 -4.53 9.08 17.49
N GLU A 97 -3.71 10.11 17.77
CA GLU A 97 -2.28 9.95 18.09
C GLU A 97 -1.52 9.16 17.00
N ALA A 98 -1.92 9.34 15.74
CA ALA A 98 -1.39 8.64 14.59
C ALA A 98 -0.51 9.57 13.75
N HIS A 99 0.54 8.98 13.16
CA HIS A 99 1.38 9.66 12.18
C HIS A 99 1.33 8.92 10.85
N ALA A 100 1.49 9.64 9.75
CA ALA A 100 1.46 9.08 8.41
C ALA A 100 2.57 9.64 7.53
N THR A 101 2.90 8.90 6.47
CA THR A 101 3.80 9.36 5.41
C THR A 101 2.96 9.87 4.24
N PHE A 102 3.07 11.16 3.92
CA PHE A 102 2.37 11.78 2.81
C PHE A 102 3.26 11.79 1.56
N PHE A 103 2.83 11.09 0.52
CA PHE A 103 3.52 11.09 -0.78
C PHE A 103 3.04 12.28 -1.62
N VAL A 104 3.97 13.21 -1.86
CA VAL A 104 3.69 14.53 -2.41
C VAL A 104 3.81 14.52 -3.93
N ILE A 105 2.77 14.99 -4.62
CA ILE A 105 2.78 15.33 -6.03
C ILE A 105 3.23 16.78 -6.17
N GLY A 106 4.34 17.02 -6.84
CA GLY A 106 4.96 18.35 -6.92
C GLY A 106 4.06 19.43 -7.52
N SER A 107 3.30 19.10 -8.58
CA SER A 107 2.36 20.03 -9.22
C SER A 107 1.21 20.52 -8.32
N GLN A 108 0.98 19.86 -7.18
CA GLN A 108 -0.06 20.23 -6.22
C GLN A 108 0.47 21.13 -5.09
N VAL A 109 1.80 21.32 -5.02
CA VAL A 109 2.44 22.09 -3.94
C VAL A 109 2.23 23.59 -4.12
N GLU A 110 2.15 24.09 -5.35
CA GLU A 110 1.95 25.51 -5.62
C GLU A 110 0.70 26.06 -4.87
N GLY A 111 0.91 27.12 -4.09
CA GLY A 111 -0.13 27.70 -3.23
C GLY A 111 -0.51 26.87 -1.98
N ARG A 112 0.22 25.78 -1.70
CA ARG A 112 -0.01 24.87 -0.55
C ARG A 112 1.28 24.48 0.18
N GLN A 113 2.36 25.22 -0.01
CA GLN A 113 3.66 24.95 0.61
C GLN A 113 3.57 24.91 2.14
N ASP A 114 2.71 25.77 2.71
CA ASP A 114 2.45 25.82 4.14
C ASP A 114 1.89 24.50 4.70
N LYS A 115 1.13 23.73 3.90
CA LYS A 115 0.62 22.42 4.31
C LYS A 115 1.75 21.42 4.51
N LEU A 116 2.76 21.42 3.64
CA LEU A 116 3.94 20.55 3.79
C LEU A 116 4.71 20.87 5.06
N VAL A 117 4.92 22.18 5.31
CA VAL A 117 5.59 22.65 6.54
C VAL A 117 4.80 22.22 7.79
N LYS A 118 3.47 22.38 7.78
CA LYS A 118 2.58 21.94 8.88
C LYS A 118 2.65 20.43 9.10
N LEU A 119 2.60 19.62 8.04
CA LEU A 119 2.73 18.15 8.14
C LEU A 119 4.02 17.76 8.86
N VAL A 120 5.16 18.35 8.48
CA VAL A 120 6.46 18.09 9.13
C VAL A 120 6.48 18.58 10.58
N ALA A 121 5.87 19.75 10.87
CA ALA A 121 5.76 20.29 12.23
C ALA A 121 4.99 19.35 13.15
N LYS A 122 3.91 18.73 12.64
CA LYS A 122 3.04 17.79 13.36
C LYS A 122 3.60 16.35 13.43
N GLY A 123 4.84 16.11 12.97
CA GLY A 123 5.51 14.82 13.06
C GLY A 123 5.12 13.82 11.96
N HIS A 124 4.38 14.26 10.95
CA HIS A 124 4.16 13.45 9.75
C HIS A 124 5.42 13.44 8.88
N GLU A 125 5.51 12.43 8.04
CA GLU A 125 6.62 12.24 7.10
C GLU A 125 6.19 12.61 5.68
N LEU A 126 7.11 13.15 4.88
CA LEU A 126 6.91 13.41 3.46
C LEU A 126 7.69 12.41 2.62
N GLY A 127 7.06 11.89 1.56
CA GLY A 127 7.66 11.06 0.53
C GLY A 127 7.43 11.65 -0.86
N ASN A 128 8.15 11.16 -1.85
CA ASN A 128 8.13 11.66 -3.22
C ASN A 128 7.17 10.88 -4.11
N HIS A 129 6.25 11.59 -4.80
CA HIS A 129 5.28 11.00 -5.75
C HIS A 129 5.41 11.55 -7.16
N ALA A 130 6.60 12.03 -7.55
CA ALA A 130 6.89 12.73 -8.80
C ALA A 130 6.12 14.07 -8.93
N MET A 131 6.20 14.70 -10.12
CA MET A 131 5.54 16.00 -10.36
C MET A 131 4.06 15.85 -10.69
N HIS A 132 3.66 14.75 -11.32
CA HIS A 132 2.30 14.52 -11.80
C HIS A 132 1.81 13.11 -11.47
N ASP A 133 0.48 12.95 -11.38
CA ASP A 133 -0.19 11.66 -11.15
C ASP A 133 -0.33 10.89 -12.48
N GLU A 134 0.80 10.60 -13.10
CA GLU A 134 0.87 9.79 -14.32
C GLU A 134 1.65 8.48 -14.07
N PRO A 135 1.42 7.44 -14.89
CA PRO A 135 2.17 6.20 -14.73
C PRO A 135 3.67 6.43 -14.89
N SER A 136 4.42 6.48 -13.79
CA SER A 136 5.87 6.76 -13.78
C SER A 136 6.67 5.80 -14.67
N LYS A 137 6.11 4.62 -14.95
CA LYS A 137 6.67 3.64 -15.89
C LYS A 137 6.76 4.17 -17.33
N SER A 138 5.91 5.10 -17.73
CA SER A 138 5.88 5.68 -19.08
C SER A 138 6.91 6.80 -19.29
N LEU A 139 7.43 7.37 -18.20
CA LEU A 139 8.43 8.43 -18.26
C LEU A 139 9.78 7.93 -18.76
N SER A 140 10.51 8.77 -19.51
CA SER A 140 11.92 8.53 -19.81
C SER A 140 12.76 8.61 -18.51
N ASN A 141 13.98 8.04 -18.52
CA ASN A 141 14.88 8.14 -17.36
C ASN A 141 15.16 9.60 -16.97
N LYS A 142 15.44 10.44 -17.97
CA LYS A 142 15.72 11.86 -17.76
C LYS A 142 14.52 12.55 -17.09
N LYS A 143 13.30 12.36 -17.63
CA LYS A 143 12.10 13.01 -17.12
C LYS A 143 11.75 12.52 -15.70
N LEU A 144 11.85 11.20 -15.46
CA LEU A 144 11.63 10.61 -14.14
C LEU A 144 12.57 11.21 -13.08
N LEU A 145 13.87 11.31 -13.37
CA LEU A 145 14.84 11.88 -12.43
C LEU A 145 14.65 13.38 -12.24
N GLU A 146 14.36 14.12 -13.28
CA GLU A 146 14.05 15.55 -13.21
C GLU A 146 12.88 15.80 -12.26
N GLU A 147 11.77 15.08 -12.43
CA GLU A 147 10.58 15.22 -11.57
C GLU A 147 10.85 14.82 -10.12
N VAL A 148 11.54 13.70 -9.93
CA VAL A 148 11.87 13.21 -8.58
C VAL A 148 12.81 14.18 -7.85
N HIS A 149 13.81 14.76 -8.53
CA HIS A 149 14.70 15.75 -7.92
C HIS A 149 13.95 17.03 -7.57
N THR A 150 13.13 17.55 -8.50
CA THR A 150 12.32 18.74 -8.24
C THR A 150 11.44 18.59 -7.00
N VAL A 151 10.74 17.45 -6.88
CA VAL A 151 9.90 17.19 -5.70
C VAL A 151 10.77 17.01 -4.45
N LYS A 152 11.92 16.33 -4.54
CA LYS A 152 12.85 16.18 -3.42
C LYS A 152 13.30 17.53 -2.85
N ASP A 153 13.56 18.50 -3.71
CA ASP A 153 13.94 19.86 -3.29
C ASP A 153 12.78 20.51 -2.50
N MET A 154 11.53 20.42 -3.00
CA MET A 154 10.35 20.92 -2.28
C MET A 154 10.17 20.27 -0.90
N LEU A 155 10.39 18.94 -0.80
CA LEU A 155 10.35 18.23 0.48
C LEU A 155 11.46 18.72 1.42
N THR A 156 12.66 18.89 0.90
CA THR A 156 13.82 19.36 1.68
C THR A 156 13.58 20.75 2.25
N GLU A 157 12.99 21.65 1.46
CA GLU A 157 12.60 22.99 1.91
C GLU A 157 11.58 22.94 3.04
N ALA A 158 10.54 22.07 2.93
CA ALA A 158 9.54 21.93 3.99
C ALA A 158 10.14 21.40 5.31
N TYR A 159 11.12 20.48 5.24
CA TYR A 159 11.86 20.02 6.41
C TYR A 159 12.78 21.10 6.97
N ALA A 160 13.53 21.82 6.11
CA ALA A 160 14.41 22.91 6.51
C ALA A 160 13.66 24.03 7.22
N ALA A 161 12.45 24.38 6.80
CA ALA A 161 11.58 25.35 7.46
C ALA A 161 11.23 24.97 8.92
N ASN A 162 11.36 23.68 9.27
CA ASN A 162 11.20 23.15 10.64
C ASN A 162 12.54 22.88 11.35
N GLY A 163 13.66 23.29 10.79
CA GLY A 163 15.00 22.99 11.33
C GLY A 163 15.34 21.49 11.31
N LYS A 164 14.69 20.71 10.41
CA LYS A 164 14.84 19.26 10.28
C LYS A 164 15.50 18.89 8.96
N ILE A 165 15.96 17.65 8.86
CA ILE A 165 16.50 17.05 7.63
C ILE A 165 15.50 16.02 7.14
N LEU A 166 15.30 15.92 5.82
CA LEU A 166 14.45 14.90 5.17
C LEU A 166 14.99 13.49 5.55
N PRO A 167 14.20 12.66 6.28
CA PRO A 167 14.70 11.44 6.90
C PRO A 167 14.76 10.23 5.96
N ASN A 168 14.26 10.36 4.75
CA ASN A 168 14.10 9.25 3.82
C ASN A 168 14.37 9.66 2.36
N ASN A 169 14.46 8.63 1.50
CA ASN A 169 14.51 8.76 0.05
C ASN A 169 13.43 7.87 -0.60
N TYR A 170 12.21 7.88 -0.04
CA TYR A 170 11.09 7.09 -0.57
C TYR A 170 10.51 7.70 -1.83
N PHE A 171 10.29 6.83 -2.81
CA PHE A 171 9.59 7.16 -4.04
C PHE A 171 8.39 6.24 -4.23
N ARG A 172 7.20 6.81 -4.38
CA ARG A 172 5.98 6.09 -4.74
C ARG A 172 5.71 6.31 -6.22
N PRO A 173 5.75 5.27 -7.07
CA PRO A 173 5.46 5.44 -8.50
C PRO A 173 3.98 5.69 -8.73
N GLY A 174 3.66 6.61 -9.62
CA GLY A 174 2.29 6.81 -10.13
C GLY A 174 1.74 5.49 -10.69
N SER A 175 0.45 5.22 -10.44
CA SER A 175 -0.23 3.94 -10.70
C SER A 175 0.28 2.71 -9.90
N GLY A 176 1.23 2.86 -8.98
CA GLY A 176 1.79 1.76 -8.18
C GLY A 176 2.59 0.71 -8.97
N ILE A 177 2.86 0.95 -10.26
CA ILE A 177 3.54 -0.01 -11.14
C ILE A 177 4.99 0.40 -11.35
N PHE A 178 5.91 -0.55 -11.18
CA PHE A 178 7.34 -0.37 -11.44
C PHE A 178 7.86 -1.45 -12.40
N ASN A 179 9.06 -1.21 -12.95
CA ASN A 179 9.79 -2.17 -13.77
C ASN A 179 11.28 -2.17 -13.41
N ARG A 180 12.06 -3.07 -14.04
CA ARG A 180 13.49 -3.20 -13.77
C ARG A 180 14.22 -1.87 -14.03
N ARG A 181 13.95 -1.21 -15.17
CA ARG A 181 14.55 0.07 -15.51
C ARG A 181 14.38 1.13 -14.39
N MET A 182 13.17 1.27 -13.87
CA MET A 182 12.90 2.23 -12.80
C MET A 182 13.66 1.89 -11.51
N ARG A 183 13.70 0.60 -11.14
CA ARG A 183 14.46 0.15 -9.97
C ARG A 183 15.94 0.47 -10.10
N ASP A 184 16.52 0.17 -11.27
CA ASP A 184 17.94 0.43 -11.55
C ASP A 184 18.24 1.95 -11.53
N VAL A 185 17.41 2.76 -12.21
CA VAL A 185 17.59 4.22 -12.29
C VAL A 185 17.41 4.87 -10.92
N LEU A 186 16.35 4.57 -10.19
CA LEU A 186 16.08 5.20 -8.90
C LEU A 186 17.06 4.72 -7.84
N GLY A 187 17.39 3.43 -7.82
CA GLY A 187 18.36 2.86 -6.90
C GLY A 187 19.76 3.45 -7.06
N ASN A 188 20.23 3.69 -8.29
CA ASN A 188 21.50 4.36 -8.56
C ASN A 188 21.54 5.82 -8.05
N HIS A 189 20.38 6.44 -7.81
CA HIS A 189 20.24 7.77 -7.21
C HIS A 189 19.86 7.72 -5.72
N GLY A 190 20.00 6.55 -5.09
CA GLY A 190 19.74 6.36 -3.66
C GLY A 190 18.26 6.41 -3.27
N LEU A 191 17.35 6.29 -4.22
CA LEU A 191 15.90 6.29 -3.98
C LEU A 191 15.38 4.86 -3.81
N ARG A 192 14.48 4.67 -2.86
CA ARG A 192 13.81 3.37 -2.62
C ARG A 192 12.37 3.43 -3.10
N ILE A 193 12.01 2.57 -4.04
CA ILE A 193 10.60 2.40 -4.41
C ILE A 193 9.83 1.88 -3.20
N THR A 194 8.77 2.59 -2.84
CA THR A 194 7.96 2.29 -1.67
C THR A 194 6.51 2.10 -2.09
N LEU A 195 6.00 0.91 -1.83
CA LEU A 195 4.61 0.52 -2.05
C LEU A 195 3.93 0.25 -0.69
N GLY A 196 2.98 -0.65 -0.68
CA GLY A 196 2.30 -1.11 0.53
C GLY A 196 1.73 -2.50 0.33
N SER A 197 1.31 -3.12 1.43
CA SER A 197 0.68 -4.44 1.44
C SER A 197 -0.83 -4.38 1.62
N VAL A 198 -1.38 -3.21 1.99
CA VAL A 198 -2.82 -2.99 2.21
C VAL A 198 -3.28 -1.79 1.36
N TYR A 199 -4.09 -2.05 0.34
CA TYR A 199 -4.60 -1.05 -0.59
C TYR A 199 -6.12 -1.18 -0.73
N PRO A 200 -6.94 -0.24 -0.23
CA PRO A 200 -8.40 -0.33 -0.22
C PRO A 200 -9.06 -0.01 -1.55
N HIS A 201 -8.30 0.37 -2.57
CA HIS A 201 -8.80 0.82 -3.87
C HIS A 201 -9.68 2.09 -3.78
N ASP A 202 -9.39 2.95 -2.83
CA ASP A 202 -10.13 4.18 -2.58
C ASP A 202 -10.17 5.16 -3.78
N PRO A 203 -9.20 5.22 -4.71
CA PRO A 203 -9.38 6.01 -5.93
C PRO A 203 -10.50 5.52 -6.85
N GLN A 204 -10.83 4.23 -6.81
CA GLN A 204 -11.83 3.59 -7.65
C GLN A 204 -13.15 3.31 -6.93
N ILE A 205 -13.11 3.16 -5.61
CA ILE A 205 -14.25 2.78 -4.78
C ILE A 205 -14.63 3.95 -3.85
N PRO A 206 -15.68 4.74 -4.18
CA PRO A 206 -16.06 5.93 -3.42
C PRO A 206 -16.94 5.60 -2.19
N TYR A 207 -16.71 4.48 -1.52
CA TYR A 207 -17.49 4.00 -0.38
C TYR A 207 -16.60 3.85 0.85
N PRO A 208 -16.62 4.83 1.80
CA PRO A 208 -15.70 4.85 2.94
C PRO A 208 -15.81 3.61 3.83
N GLU A 209 -17.01 3.07 4.06
CA GLU A 209 -17.23 1.88 4.87
C GLU A 209 -16.65 0.62 4.22
N THR A 210 -16.76 0.51 2.88
CA THR A 210 -16.19 -0.59 2.11
C THR A 210 -14.67 -0.56 2.19
N ASN A 211 -14.08 0.61 1.98
CA ASN A 211 -12.64 0.82 2.06
C ASN A 211 -12.12 0.59 3.48
N ALA A 212 -12.83 1.06 4.50
CA ALA A 212 -12.48 0.81 5.89
C ALA A 212 -12.50 -0.69 6.23
N LYS A 213 -13.56 -1.42 5.84
CA LYS A 213 -13.65 -2.88 6.02
C LYS A 213 -12.52 -3.60 5.30
N HIS A 214 -12.15 -3.16 4.10
CA HIS A 214 -11.04 -3.72 3.35
C HIS A 214 -9.73 -3.56 4.13
N ILE A 215 -9.38 -2.33 4.55
CA ILE A 215 -8.18 -2.05 5.35
C ILE A 215 -8.16 -2.92 6.61
N LEU A 216 -9.21 -2.88 7.41
CA LEU A 216 -9.28 -3.62 8.68
C LEU A 216 -9.19 -5.14 8.50
N SER A 217 -9.70 -5.67 7.38
CA SER A 217 -9.63 -7.10 7.07
C SER A 217 -8.25 -7.57 6.59
N MET A 218 -7.35 -6.64 6.25
CA MET A 218 -5.99 -6.92 5.78
C MET A 218 -4.93 -6.43 6.77
N ALA A 219 -5.29 -5.58 7.73
CA ALA A 219 -4.37 -5.04 8.71
C ALA A 219 -3.64 -6.16 9.48
N HIS A 220 -2.32 -6.03 9.60
CA HIS A 220 -1.46 -6.96 10.33
C HIS A 220 -0.18 -6.23 10.75
N PRO A 221 0.56 -6.74 11.75
CA PRO A 221 1.82 -6.16 12.18
C PRO A 221 2.80 -5.98 11.02
N GLY A 222 3.39 -4.78 10.93
CA GLY A 222 4.35 -4.44 9.89
C GLY A 222 3.76 -4.06 8.52
N ALA A 223 2.44 -4.07 8.36
CA ALA A 223 1.81 -3.65 7.11
C ALA A 223 2.03 -2.16 6.83
N ILE A 224 2.06 -1.81 5.54
CA ILE A 224 1.97 -0.43 5.05
C ILE A 224 0.63 -0.28 4.36
N ILE A 225 -0.23 0.59 4.91
CA ILE A 225 -1.54 0.94 4.34
C ILE A 225 -1.35 2.10 3.37
N ILE A 226 -2.00 2.04 2.20
CA ILE A 226 -2.03 3.12 1.21
C ILE A 226 -3.44 3.69 1.16
N CYS A 227 -3.58 5.02 1.28
CA CYS A 227 -4.80 5.80 1.05
C CYS A 227 -4.46 7.00 0.18
N HIS A 228 -5.47 7.80 -0.23
CA HIS A 228 -5.24 8.96 -1.09
C HIS A 228 -5.91 10.23 -0.53
N ASP A 229 -5.17 11.35 -0.54
CA ASP A 229 -5.60 12.64 0.01
C ASP A 229 -6.76 13.28 -0.78
N ARG A 230 -6.71 13.26 -2.10
CA ARG A 230 -7.64 14.01 -2.97
C ARG A 230 -9.09 13.48 -3.00
N ARG A 231 -9.45 12.54 -2.14
CA ARG A 231 -10.77 11.88 -2.18
C ARG A 231 -11.63 12.35 -1.00
N PRO A 232 -12.86 12.86 -1.23
CA PRO A 232 -13.71 13.34 -0.16
C PRO A 232 -14.17 12.24 0.82
N TRP A 233 -14.08 10.98 0.40
CA TRP A 233 -14.39 9.82 1.23
C TRP A 233 -13.19 9.29 2.06
N THR A 234 -11.98 9.82 1.89
CA THR A 234 -10.81 9.40 2.66
C THR A 234 -10.96 9.78 4.13
N LEU A 235 -11.37 11.01 4.44
CA LEU A 235 -11.60 11.42 5.82
C LEU A 235 -12.68 10.58 6.52
N PRO A 236 -13.89 10.35 5.96
CA PRO A 236 -14.86 9.42 6.54
C PRO A 236 -14.33 8.00 6.75
N MET A 237 -13.55 7.49 5.80
CA MET A 237 -12.90 6.19 5.92
C MET A 237 -11.90 6.15 7.09
N LEU A 238 -11.03 7.16 7.22
CA LEU A 238 -10.03 7.24 8.29
C LEU A 238 -10.69 7.38 9.67
N ARG A 239 -11.81 8.08 9.79
CA ARG A 239 -12.59 8.16 11.04
C ARG A 239 -13.13 6.81 11.52
N ILE A 240 -13.24 5.82 10.64
CA ILE A 240 -13.57 4.43 10.99
C ILE A 240 -12.30 3.63 11.29
N VAL A 241 -11.28 3.76 10.45
CA VAL A 241 -10.08 2.93 10.48
C VAL A 241 -9.18 3.25 11.69
N LEU A 242 -8.92 4.55 11.95
CA LEU A 242 -7.93 4.95 12.95
C LEU A 242 -8.33 4.50 14.36
N PRO A 243 -9.54 4.80 14.87
CA PRO A 243 -9.93 4.37 16.21
C PRO A 243 -10.02 2.84 16.32
N GLU A 244 -10.40 2.13 15.26
CA GLU A 244 -10.51 0.69 15.29
C GLU A 244 -9.12 0.01 15.31
N LEU A 245 -8.15 0.48 14.54
CA LEU A 245 -6.78 0.00 14.61
C LEU A 245 -6.18 0.27 16.01
N LYS A 246 -6.43 1.45 16.57
CA LYS A 246 -6.01 1.80 17.95
C LYS A 246 -6.65 0.87 18.98
N ARG A 247 -7.96 0.57 18.85
CA ARG A 247 -8.68 -0.39 19.70
C ARG A 247 -8.11 -1.81 19.62
N GLN A 248 -7.62 -2.21 18.43
CA GLN A 248 -6.92 -3.49 18.24
C GLN A 248 -5.50 -3.48 18.79
N GLY A 249 -5.02 -2.33 19.32
CA GLY A 249 -3.72 -2.16 19.95
C GLY A 249 -2.59 -1.84 18.96
N TYR A 250 -2.90 -1.42 17.72
CA TYR A 250 -1.89 -0.96 16.79
C TYR A 250 -1.43 0.46 17.11
N ARG A 251 -0.12 0.69 17.01
CA ARG A 251 0.46 2.03 16.85
C ARG A 251 0.52 2.35 15.35
N ILE A 252 -0.04 3.49 14.97
CA ILE A 252 -0.09 3.95 13.58
C ILE A 252 1.02 4.99 13.41
N VAL A 253 1.99 4.69 12.56
CA VAL A 253 3.24 5.45 12.46
C VAL A 253 3.60 5.78 11.01
N THR A 254 4.65 6.57 10.83
CA THR A 254 5.28 6.81 9.52
C THR A 254 6.00 5.55 9.01
N ILE A 255 6.30 5.52 7.72
CA ILE A 255 7.06 4.40 7.13
C ILE A 255 8.46 4.33 7.74
N THR A 256 9.14 5.46 7.91
CA THR A 256 10.47 5.48 8.54
C THR A 256 10.45 4.98 9.98
N ASP A 257 9.42 5.32 10.75
CA ASP A 257 9.32 4.85 12.13
C ASP A 257 9.03 3.34 12.20
N LEU A 258 8.21 2.80 11.27
CA LEU A 258 8.04 1.36 11.13
C LEU A 258 9.38 0.67 10.84
N VAL A 259 10.12 1.12 9.82
CA VAL A 259 11.42 0.54 9.43
C VAL A 259 12.43 0.60 10.59
N LYS A 260 12.51 1.73 11.30
CA LYS A 260 13.38 1.89 12.48
C LYS A 260 12.99 0.95 13.61
N ALA A 261 11.71 0.80 13.90
CA ALA A 261 11.23 -0.06 14.97
C ALA A 261 11.60 -1.54 14.72
N VAL A 262 11.47 -2.01 13.47
CA VAL A 262 11.87 -3.36 13.09
C VAL A 262 13.38 -3.55 13.15
N SER A 263 14.16 -2.64 12.57
CA SER A 263 15.64 -2.72 12.59
C SER A 263 16.19 -2.73 14.01
N SER A 264 15.61 -1.96 14.93
CA SER A 264 16.02 -1.92 16.35
C SER A 264 15.68 -3.23 17.08
N GLN A 265 14.63 -3.93 16.68
CA GLN A 265 14.27 -5.24 17.23
C GLN A 265 15.28 -6.30 16.80
N ASP A 266 15.63 -6.34 15.53
CA ASP A 266 16.60 -7.30 14.98
C ASP A 266 17.98 -7.15 15.68
N GLN A 267 18.42 -5.92 15.90
CA GLN A 267 19.68 -5.66 16.62
C GLN A 267 19.64 -6.16 18.07
N ARG A 268 18.53 -6.01 18.78
CA ARG A 268 18.38 -6.52 20.16
C ARG A 268 18.36 -8.04 20.23
N GLN A 269 17.79 -8.71 19.24
CA GLN A 269 17.76 -10.18 19.17
C GLN A 269 19.12 -10.77 18.80
N GLN A 270 19.99 -10.03 18.13
CA GLN A 270 21.35 -10.45 17.74
C GLN A 270 22.40 -10.19 18.82
N GLN A 271 22.10 -9.40 19.86
CA GLN A 271 23.01 -9.22 21.01
C GLN A 271 22.88 -10.44 21.94
N PRO A 272 23.92 -11.32 22.08
CA PRO A 272 23.88 -12.41 23.06
C PRO A 272 23.74 -11.80 24.45
N SER A 273 22.87 -12.40 25.26
CA SER A 273 22.68 -12.02 26.67
C SER A 273 24.00 -12.24 27.44
N THR A 274 24.81 -11.22 27.52
CA THR A 274 25.95 -11.15 28.47
C THR A 274 25.38 -10.89 29.85
N ARG A 275 24.53 -11.79 30.35
CA ARG A 275 24.11 -11.89 31.75
C ARG A 275 24.15 -13.35 32.16
N ALA A 276 25.27 -13.74 32.69
CA ALA A 276 25.44 -14.71 33.77
C ALA A 276 26.88 -15.12 33.82
N THR A 277 27.64 -14.61 34.74
CA THR A 277 28.34 -15.36 35.79
C THR A 277 29.13 -14.37 36.62
N VAL A 278 28.51 -13.86 37.65
CA VAL A 278 29.27 -13.45 38.86
C VAL A 278 28.72 -14.38 39.93
N SER A 279 29.46 -15.46 40.12
CA SER A 279 29.41 -16.31 41.29
C SER A 279 30.31 -15.73 42.33
#